data_b7e1feb00717ca7af9e25c11bf62f497
#
_entry.id   b7e1feb00717ca7af9e25c11bf62f497
#
_cell.length_a   1.000
_cell.length_b   1.000
_cell.length_c   1.000
_cell.angle_alpha   90.00
_cell.angle_beta   90.00
_cell.angle_gamma   90.00
#
_symmetry.space_group_name_H-M   'P 1'
#
loop_
_entity.id
_entity.type
_entity.pdbx_description
1 polymer ?
#
loop_
_entity_poly.entity_id
_entity_poly.type
_entity_poly.pdbx_seq_one_letter_code
_entity_poly.pdbx_strand_id
1 'polypeptide(L)'
;MADKDDLESNCWFGRGLMKIVFATGNSHKLQELREIAGDCGIEFVLPPQGFDPVENGETFEENSLIKAQEAARVSGQMALADDSGLCVEALNGAPGIHSARYAETPQARIDKLLTVLDGIENRKAKFVCAMTLVDKNGKILFKTVGECHGEIAKTQSGTNGFGYDPVFIVKDEGVTMADMSEEDKNKISHRGKALRNVLKFLKV
;
A
#
# COMPACT_ATOMS: atom_id res chain seq x y z
N MET A 1 17.16 5.21 18.62
CA MET A 1 16.20 5.33 19.74
C MET A 1 15.58 6.70 19.59
N ALA A 2 14.37 6.81 19.08
CA ALA A 2 13.66 8.08 19.05
C ALA A 2 13.16 8.36 20.48
N ASP A 3 13.38 9.56 20.95
CA ASP A 3 12.97 9.98 22.30
C ASP A 3 11.46 9.82 22.48
N LYS A 4 11.08 9.10 23.51
CA LYS A 4 9.68 8.92 23.93
C LYS A 4 8.99 10.24 24.31
N ASP A 5 9.76 11.26 24.64
CA ASP A 5 9.27 12.55 25.15
C ASP A 5 8.65 13.44 24.04
N ASP A 6 9.01 13.24 22.76
CA ASP A 6 8.43 13.98 21.65
C ASP A 6 6.98 13.55 21.30
N LEU A 7 6.54 12.38 21.76
CA LEU A 7 5.15 11.89 21.55
C LEU A 7 4.22 12.26 22.70
N GLU A 8 4.75 12.50 23.91
CA GLU A 8 3.93 12.88 25.09
C GLU A 8 3.57 14.35 25.13
N SER A 9 4.31 15.22 24.44
CA SER A 9 4.00 16.68 24.39
C SER A 9 2.87 17.05 23.42
N ASN A 10 2.39 16.12 22.60
CA ASN A 10 1.21 16.30 21.73
C ASN A 10 0.04 15.45 22.23
N CYS A 11 -0.49 15.75 23.42
CA CYS A 11 -1.79 15.26 23.88
C CYS A 11 -2.90 15.85 22.98
N TRP A 12 -3.16 15.24 21.84
CA TRP A 12 -4.30 15.55 20.95
C TRP A 12 -5.60 14.90 21.45
N PHE A 13 -5.77 14.71 22.77
CA PHE A 13 -7.01 14.25 23.39
C PHE A 13 -8.02 15.39 23.60
N GLY A 14 -8.24 16.20 22.56
CA GLY A 14 -9.36 17.12 22.49
C GLY A 14 -10.23 16.75 21.31
N ARG A 15 -11.33 16.07 21.53
CA ARG A 15 -12.56 15.85 20.71
C ARG A 15 -12.53 16.17 19.19
N GLY A 16 -11.39 16.04 18.49
CA GLY A 16 -11.26 16.22 17.05
C GLY A 16 -10.62 15.00 16.40
N LEU A 17 -11.08 14.64 15.21
CA LEU A 17 -10.44 13.59 14.40
C LEU A 17 -9.00 13.99 14.08
N MET A 18 -8.05 13.07 14.29
CA MET A 18 -6.66 13.24 13.86
C MET A 18 -6.63 13.23 12.34
N LYS A 19 -6.13 14.30 11.70
CA LYS A 19 -5.99 14.36 10.25
C LYS A 19 -4.61 13.88 9.82
N ILE A 20 -4.59 12.93 8.88
CA ILE A 20 -3.37 12.43 8.25
C ILE A 20 -3.54 12.53 6.74
N VAL A 21 -2.59 13.18 6.06
CA VAL A 21 -2.57 13.24 4.61
C VAL A 21 -2.10 11.90 4.07
N PHE A 22 -2.93 11.21 3.29
CA PHE A 22 -2.52 9.97 2.61
C PHE A 22 -2.00 10.31 1.22
N ALA A 23 -0.69 10.18 1.05
CA ALA A 23 0.07 10.57 -0.13
C ALA A 23 -0.16 9.60 -1.31
N THR A 24 -1.32 9.65 -1.92
CA THR A 24 -1.71 8.83 -3.06
C THR A 24 -2.55 9.61 -4.06
N GLY A 25 -2.36 9.32 -5.35
CA GLY A 25 -3.29 9.70 -6.41
C GLY A 25 -4.30 8.60 -6.76
N ASN A 26 -4.24 7.44 -6.09
CA ASN A 26 -5.08 6.29 -6.39
C ASN A 26 -6.28 6.22 -5.43
N SER A 27 -7.49 6.45 -5.96
CA SER A 27 -8.73 6.44 -5.19
C SER A 27 -9.04 5.09 -4.56
N HIS A 28 -8.71 3.97 -5.23
CA HIS A 28 -8.92 2.63 -4.67
C HIS A 28 -8.06 2.39 -3.42
N LYS A 29 -6.82 2.86 -3.41
CA LYS A 29 -5.95 2.77 -2.24
C LYS A 29 -6.51 3.56 -1.05
N LEU A 30 -7.03 4.75 -1.30
CA LEU A 30 -7.65 5.58 -0.25
C LEU A 30 -8.91 4.93 0.30
N GLN A 31 -9.73 4.33 -0.57
CA GLN A 31 -10.94 3.62 -0.16
C GLN A 31 -10.59 2.42 0.73
N GLU A 32 -9.70 1.51 0.28
CA GLU A 32 -9.24 0.38 1.08
C GLU A 32 -8.68 0.85 2.45
N LEU A 33 -7.90 1.94 2.45
CA LEU A 33 -7.30 2.46 3.68
C LEU A 33 -8.37 2.93 4.67
N ARG A 34 -9.42 3.63 4.20
CA ARG A 34 -10.54 4.09 5.03
C ARG A 34 -11.38 2.92 5.56
N GLU A 35 -11.63 1.92 4.74
CA GLU A 35 -12.36 0.71 5.14
C GLU A 35 -11.61 -0.07 6.23
N ILE A 36 -10.30 -0.25 6.06
CA ILE A 36 -9.45 -0.95 7.05
C ILE A 36 -9.36 -0.15 8.36
N ALA A 37 -9.25 1.17 8.28
CA ALA A 37 -9.15 2.02 9.45
C ALA A 37 -10.48 2.10 10.23
N GLY A 38 -11.63 2.05 9.55
CA GLY A 38 -12.94 2.20 10.19
C GLY A 38 -13.02 3.48 11.03
N ASP A 39 -13.74 3.42 12.13
CA ASP A 39 -13.93 4.54 13.06
C ASP A 39 -12.80 4.63 14.11
N CYS A 40 -11.55 4.66 13.66
CA CYS A 40 -10.37 4.68 14.54
C CYS A 40 -10.00 6.09 15.05
N GLY A 41 -10.81 7.13 14.79
CA GLY A 41 -10.52 8.52 15.19
C GLY A 41 -9.51 9.22 14.27
N ILE A 42 -9.17 8.65 13.12
CA ILE A 42 -8.31 9.26 12.10
C ILE A 42 -9.12 9.59 10.85
N GLU A 43 -8.97 10.83 10.38
CA GLU A 43 -9.45 11.26 9.08
C GLU A 43 -8.30 11.23 8.07
N PHE A 44 -8.34 10.28 7.12
CA PHE A 44 -7.40 10.26 6.00
C PHE A 44 -7.90 11.18 4.88
N VAL A 45 -7.08 12.17 4.54
CA VAL A 45 -7.35 13.16 3.50
C VAL A 45 -6.35 13.05 2.36
N LEU A 46 -6.76 13.44 1.16
CA LEU A 46 -5.83 13.49 0.01
C LEU A 46 -4.87 14.68 0.14
N PRO A 47 -3.68 14.59 -0.46
CA PRO A 47 -2.78 15.73 -0.56
C PRO A 47 -3.43 16.88 -1.37
N PRO A 48 -2.96 18.12 -1.18
CA PRO A 48 -3.47 19.26 -1.95
C PRO A 48 -3.16 19.11 -3.43
N GLN A 49 -3.85 19.91 -4.25
CA GLN A 49 -3.62 19.97 -5.69
C GLN A 49 -2.14 20.31 -5.99
N GLY A 50 -1.56 19.65 -6.98
CA GLY A 50 -0.15 19.81 -7.35
C GLY A 50 0.80 18.86 -6.63
N PHE A 51 0.30 17.92 -5.83
CA PHE A 51 1.10 16.82 -5.31
C PHE A 51 1.47 15.85 -6.45
N ASP A 52 2.72 15.87 -6.86
CA ASP A 52 3.27 15.00 -7.91
C ASP A 52 4.74 14.66 -7.59
N PRO A 53 5.00 13.77 -6.63
CA PRO A 53 6.34 13.40 -6.23
C PRO A 53 7.04 12.57 -7.32
N VAL A 54 8.31 12.86 -7.56
CA VAL A 54 9.14 12.03 -8.43
C VAL A 54 9.57 10.76 -7.67
N GLU A 55 8.93 9.64 -7.98
CA GLU A 55 9.24 8.33 -7.40
C GLU A 55 10.49 7.74 -8.10
N ASN A 56 11.67 8.12 -7.64
CA ASN A 56 12.96 7.67 -8.16
C ASN A 56 13.74 6.76 -7.18
N GLY A 57 13.09 6.27 -6.16
CA GLY A 57 13.64 5.26 -5.25
C GLY A 57 13.78 3.89 -5.92
N GLU A 58 14.72 3.10 -5.43
CA GLU A 58 15.00 1.75 -5.91
C GLU A 58 14.21 0.67 -5.13
N THR A 59 13.57 1.07 -4.02
CA THR A 59 12.78 0.19 -3.16
C THR A 59 11.40 0.78 -2.88
N PHE A 60 10.46 -0.08 -2.45
CA PHE A 60 9.13 0.38 -1.99
C PHE A 60 9.25 1.33 -0.80
N GLU A 61 10.18 1.06 0.12
CA GLU A 61 10.42 1.88 1.31
C GLU A 61 10.93 3.27 0.95
N GLU A 62 11.83 3.39 -0.03
CA GLU A 62 12.33 4.68 -0.51
C GLU A 62 11.23 5.48 -1.19
N ASN A 63 10.45 4.86 -2.08
CA ASN A 63 9.34 5.53 -2.75
C ASN A 63 8.25 5.96 -1.77
N SER A 64 7.91 5.12 -0.77
CA SER A 64 6.94 5.52 0.26
C SER A 64 7.44 6.72 1.08
N LEU A 65 8.74 6.77 1.39
CA LEU A 65 9.35 7.90 2.10
C LEU A 65 9.30 9.19 1.27
N ILE A 66 9.71 9.13 0.00
CA ILE A 66 9.66 10.28 -0.93
C ILE A 66 8.24 10.87 -0.97
N LYS A 67 7.23 10.00 -1.16
CA LYS A 67 5.83 10.42 -1.20
C LYS A 67 5.35 11.03 0.11
N ALA A 68 5.68 10.42 1.25
CA ALA A 68 5.27 10.91 2.56
C ALA A 68 5.88 12.28 2.86
N GLN A 69 7.18 12.46 2.60
CA GLN A 69 7.88 13.73 2.82
C GLN A 69 7.33 14.85 1.92
N GLU A 70 7.08 14.56 0.65
CA GLU A 70 6.50 15.55 -0.25
C GLU A 70 5.09 15.94 0.17
N ALA A 71 4.25 14.98 0.57
CA ALA A 71 2.91 15.26 1.08
C ALA A 71 2.94 16.12 2.35
N ALA A 72 3.85 15.84 3.29
CA ALA A 72 4.04 16.64 4.48
C ALA A 72 4.50 18.07 4.14
N ARG A 73 5.46 18.20 3.20
CA ARG A 73 5.98 19.49 2.74
C ARG A 73 4.90 20.38 2.14
N VAL A 74 4.05 19.83 1.26
CA VAL A 74 3.02 20.63 0.56
C VAL A 74 1.78 20.88 1.40
N SER A 75 1.48 20.02 2.37
CA SER A 75 0.29 20.15 3.23
C SER A 75 0.56 20.83 4.57
N GLY A 76 1.80 20.82 5.05
CA GLY A 76 2.16 21.25 6.41
C GLY A 76 1.56 20.34 7.50
N GLN A 77 1.16 19.11 7.16
CA GLN A 77 0.51 18.16 8.06
C GLN A 77 1.30 16.84 8.14
N MET A 78 0.97 16.02 9.15
CA MET A 78 1.43 14.65 9.21
C MET A 78 0.97 13.90 7.97
N ALA A 79 1.85 13.09 7.37
CA ALA A 79 1.54 12.37 6.15
C ALA A 79 1.93 10.89 6.25
N LEU A 80 1.08 10.05 5.67
CA LEU A 80 1.27 8.63 5.45
C LEU A 80 1.36 8.38 3.95
N ALA A 81 2.33 7.60 3.51
CA ALA A 81 2.38 7.11 2.14
C ALA A 81 2.50 5.60 2.10
N ASP A 82 1.96 4.99 1.05
CA ASP A 82 2.27 3.62 0.68
C ASP A 82 3.01 3.59 -0.67
N ASP A 83 3.97 2.68 -0.79
CA ASP A 83 4.38 2.16 -2.09
C ASP A 83 4.19 0.66 -2.10
N SER A 84 3.61 0.14 -3.20
CA SER A 84 3.18 -1.25 -3.24
C SER A 84 3.23 -1.83 -4.63
N GLY A 85 3.48 -3.13 -4.70
CA GLY A 85 3.54 -3.84 -5.96
C GLY A 85 3.54 -5.35 -5.81
N LEU A 86 3.50 -6.00 -6.96
CA LEU A 86 3.57 -7.43 -7.12
C LEU A 86 5.02 -7.85 -7.37
N CYS A 87 5.52 -8.80 -6.60
CA CYS A 87 6.83 -9.41 -6.79
C CYS A 87 6.66 -10.88 -7.15
N VAL A 88 7.15 -11.30 -8.31
CA VAL A 88 7.07 -12.68 -8.79
C VAL A 88 8.45 -13.33 -8.73
N GLU A 89 8.54 -14.49 -8.06
CA GLU A 89 9.82 -15.15 -7.80
C GLU A 89 10.56 -15.53 -9.09
N ALA A 90 9.86 -16.15 -10.04
CA ALA A 90 10.44 -16.55 -11.33
C ALA A 90 10.90 -15.36 -12.20
N LEU A 91 10.48 -14.14 -11.88
CA LEU A 91 10.88 -12.93 -12.56
C LEU A 91 11.87 -12.08 -11.73
N ASN A 92 12.57 -12.70 -10.76
CA ASN A 92 13.50 -12.02 -9.85
C ASN A 92 12.88 -10.82 -9.14
N GLY A 93 11.60 -10.91 -8.76
CA GLY A 93 10.87 -9.86 -8.09
C GLY A 93 10.17 -8.85 -9.01
N ALA A 94 10.33 -8.94 -10.34
CA ALA A 94 9.56 -8.11 -11.24
C ALA A 94 8.05 -8.49 -11.21
N PRO A 95 7.15 -7.54 -11.49
CA PRO A 95 7.34 -6.13 -11.83
C PRO A 95 7.79 -5.21 -10.66
N GLY A 96 7.66 -5.64 -9.39
CA GLY A 96 8.15 -4.91 -8.21
C GLY A 96 7.64 -3.46 -8.14
N ILE A 97 8.54 -2.51 -7.93
CA ILE A 97 8.22 -1.07 -7.87
C ILE A 97 7.64 -0.52 -9.20
N HIS A 98 7.77 -1.28 -10.29
CA HIS A 98 7.22 -0.92 -11.59
C HIS A 98 5.82 -1.49 -11.83
N SER A 99 5.16 -2.09 -10.82
CA SER A 99 3.87 -2.77 -10.97
C SER A 99 2.79 -1.90 -11.63
N ALA A 100 2.69 -0.63 -11.25
CA ALA A 100 1.72 0.31 -11.82
C ALA A 100 2.07 0.75 -13.26
N ARG A 101 3.33 0.62 -13.65
CA ARG A 101 3.88 1.09 -14.95
C ARG A 101 4.30 -0.08 -15.85
N TYR A 102 3.95 -1.32 -15.49
CA TYR A 102 4.37 -2.52 -16.21
C TYR A 102 3.78 -2.61 -17.63
N ALA A 103 2.59 -2.02 -17.85
CA ALA A 103 1.98 -1.72 -19.14
C ALA A 103 0.98 -0.55 -18.97
N GLU A 104 0.44 -0.06 -20.07
CA GLU A 104 -0.39 1.16 -20.10
C GLU A 104 -1.71 1.01 -19.36
N THR A 105 -2.40 -0.13 -19.51
CA THR A 105 -3.70 -0.38 -18.87
C THR A 105 -3.62 -1.50 -17.84
N PRO A 106 -4.55 -1.56 -16.86
CA PRO A 106 -4.61 -2.68 -15.92
C PRO A 106 -4.70 -4.05 -16.62
N GLN A 107 -5.53 -4.18 -17.66
CA GLN A 107 -5.65 -5.42 -18.42
C GLN A 107 -4.34 -5.76 -19.14
N ALA A 108 -3.71 -4.80 -19.80
CA ALA A 108 -2.44 -5.02 -20.49
C ALA A 108 -1.31 -5.45 -19.53
N ARG A 109 -1.34 -5.01 -18.26
CA ARG A 109 -0.39 -5.46 -17.23
C ARG A 109 -0.57 -6.93 -16.91
N ILE A 110 -1.83 -7.38 -16.75
CA ILE A 110 -2.18 -8.78 -16.51
C ILE A 110 -1.78 -9.64 -17.72
N ASP A 111 -2.15 -9.24 -18.92
CA ASP A 111 -1.85 -9.97 -20.15
C ASP A 111 -0.34 -10.15 -20.35
N LYS A 112 0.42 -9.07 -20.13
CA LYS A 112 1.88 -9.12 -20.18
C LYS A 112 2.45 -10.06 -19.13
N LEU A 113 1.95 -10.00 -17.88
CA LEU A 113 2.39 -10.88 -16.81
C LEU A 113 2.12 -12.36 -17.15
N LEU A 114 0.92 -12.70 -17.61
CA LEU A 114 0.56 -14.04 -18.00
C LEU A 114 1.39 -14.54 -19.17
N THR A 115 1.65 -13.68 -20.16
CA THR A 115 2.49 -14.00 -21.33
C THR A 115 3.93 -14.33 -20.92
N VAL A 116 4.56 -13.53 -20.05
CA VAL A 116 5.95 -13.79 -19.64
C VAL A 116 6.07 -15.00 -18.70
N LEU A 117 4.96 -15.41 -18.09
CA LEU A 117 4.90 -16.62 -17.25
C LEU A 117 4.38 -17.85 -17.99
N ASP A 118 4.19 -17.76 -19.32
CA ASP A 118 3.77 -18.93 -20.09
C ASP A 118 4.87 -20.01 -20.07
N GLY A 119 4.48 -21.27 -19.84
CA GLY A 119 5.40 -22.39 -19.68
C GLY A 119 6.24 -22.38 -18.38
N ILE A 120 6.12 -21.38 -17.52
CA ILE A 120 6.84 -21.32 -16.23
C ILE A 120 6.00 -21.97 -15.13
N GLU A 121 6.56 -22.99 -14.48
CA GLU A 121 5.89 -23.71 -13.39
C GLU A 121 5.96 -22.95 -12.04
N ASN A 122 7.10 -22.32 -11.75
CA ASN A 122 7.23 -21.50 -10.54
C ASN A 122 6.45 -20.20 -10.68
N ARG A 123 5.26 -20.19 -10.11
CA ARG A 123 4.36 -19.02 -10.15
C ARG A 123 4.26 -18.28 -8.81
N LYS A 124 5.14 -18.65 -7.86
CA LYS A 124 5.15 -18.01 -6.53
C LYS A 124 5.33 -16.50 -6.65
N ALA A 125 4.51 -15.79 -5.90
CA ALA A 125 4.49 -14.34 -5.89
C ALA A 125 4.10 -13.81 -4.52
N LYS A 126 4.35 -12.53 -4.30
CA LYS A 126 3.83 -11.80 -3.15
C LYS A 126 3.46 -10.38 -3.55
N PHE A 127 2.41 -9.87 -2.94
CA PHE A 127 2.22 -8.43 -2.87
C PHE A 127 2.99 -7.85 -1.70
N VAL A 128 3.59 -6.70 -1.91
CA VAL A 128 4.34 -5.93 -0.91
C VAL A 128 3.70 -4.55 -0.78
N CYS A 129 3.59 -4.04 0.44
CA CYS A 129 3.21 -2.67 0.73
C CYS A 129 4.14 -2.10 1.80
N ALA A 130 5.00 -1.18 1.42
CA ALA A 130 5.77 -0.39 2.36
C ALA A 130 4.99 0.88 2.71
N MET A 131 4.85 1.17 4.02
CA MET A 131 4.23 2.40 4.50
C MET A 131 5.22 3.20 5.33
N THR A 132 5.25 4.52 5.08
CA THR A 132 6.04 5.49 5.83
C THR A 132 5.13 6.59 6.37
N LEU A 133 5.17 6.79 7.69
CA LEU A 133 4.50 7.88 8.40
C LEU A 133 5.56 8.93 8.76
N VAL A 134 5.30 10.19 8.43
CA VAL A 134 6.16 11.33 8.78
C VAL A 134 5.37 12.42 9.51
N ASP A 135 6.05 13.19 10.34
CA ASP A 135 5.47 14.40 10.93
C ASP A 135 5.34 15.51 9.87
N LYS A 136 4.76 16.65 10.27
CA LYS A 136 4.59 17.83 9.40
C LYS A 136 5.89 18.41 8.83
N ASN A 137 7.03 18.10 9.42
CA ASN A 137 8.35 18.55 8.99
C ASN A 137 9.09 17.50 8.13
N GLY A 138 8.44 16.35 7.84
CA GLY A 138 9.01 15.25 7.08
C GLY A 138 9.94 14.32 7.89
N LYS A 139 9.99 14.47 9.23
CA LYS A 139 10.73 13.53 10.11
C LYS A 139 9.98 12.20 10.15
N ILE A 140 10.69 11.10 9.94
CA ILE A 140 10.10 9.76 9.99
C ILE A 140 9.66 9.44 11.42
N LEU A 141 8.38 9.11 11.57
CA LEU A 141 7.79 8.63 12.82
C LEU A 141 7.73 7.11 12.85
N PHE A 142 7.33 6.48 11.73
CA PHE A 142 7.19 5.04 11.65
C PHE A 142 7.36 4.54 10.22
N LYS A 143 7.93 3.34 10.07
CA LYS A 143 8.00 2.59 8.81
C LYS A 143 7.57 1.15 9.05
N THR A 144 6.89 0.57 8.09
CA THR A 144 6.46 -0.82 8.13
C THR A 144 6.30 -1.40 6.74
N VAL A 145 6.41 -2.72 6.63
CA VAL A 145 6.12 -3.47 5.42
C VAL A 145 5.08 -4.53 5.73
N GLY A 146 4.08 -4.64 4.88
CA GLY A 146 3.12 -5.73 4.89
C GLY A 146 3.28 -6.57 3.64
N GLU A 147 3.17 -7.89 3.77
CA GLU A 147 3.27 -8.82 2.65
C GLU A 147 2.05 -9.76 2.62
N CYS A 148 1.59 -10.08 1.41
CA CYS A 148 0.61 -11.11 1.15
C CYS A 148 1.20 -12.09 0.17
N HIS A 149 1.43 -13.33 0.62
CA HIS A 149 2.04 -14.38 -0.20
C HIS A 149 0.97 -15.14 -0.98
N GLY A 150 1.35 -15.63 -2.17
CA GLY A 150 0.47 -16.38 -3.05
C GLY A 150 1.19 -16.85 -4.30
N GLU A 151 0.43 -17.05 -5.35
CA GLU A 151 0.93 -17.43 -6.66
C GLU A 151 0.12 -16.78 -7.79
N ILE A 152 0.69 -16.71 -8.97
CA ILE A 152 0.01 -16.18 -10.15
C ILE A 152 -0.80 -17.30 -10.82
N ALA A 153 -2.10 -17.09 -10.95
CA ALA A 153 -3.01 -17.96 -11.68
C ALA A 153 -2.63 -18.08 -13.17
N LYS A 154 -3.05 -19.14 -13.82
CA LYS A 154 -2.89 -19.29 -15.28
C LYS A 154 -3.91 -18.47 -16.05
N THR A 155 -5.07 -18.21 -15.46
CA THR A 155 -6.17 -17.43 -16.03
C THR A 155 -6.75 -16.49 -14.98
N GLN A 156 -7.41 -15.43 -15.43
CA GLN A 156 -8.09 -14.49 -14.55
C GLN A 156 -9.36 -15.11 -13.93
N SER A 157 -9.66 -14.75 -12.68
CA SER A 157 -10.90 -15.06 -11.97
C SER A 157 -11.30 -13.89 -11.08
N GLY A 158 -12.60 -13.75 -10.86
CA GLY A 158 -13.17 -12.69 -10.01
C GLY A 158 -13.24 -11.33 -10.68
N THR A 159 -13.96 -10.42 -10.02
CA THR A 159 -14.22 -9.06 -10.54
C THR A 159 -14.00 -7.96 -9.50
N ASN A 160 -13.69 -8.33 -8.26
CA ASN A 160 -13.45 -7.38 -7.18
C ASN A 160 -12.01 -6.87 -7.19
N GLY A 161 -11.77 -5.82 -6.44
CA GLY A 161 -10.44 -5.25 -6.27
C GLY A 161 -9.93 -4.49 -7.50
N PHE A 162 -8.61 -4.50 -7.69
CA PHE A 162 -7.94 -3.78 -8.78
C PHE A 162 -6.55 -4.35 -9.09
N GLY A 163 -5.97 -3.87 -10.18
CA GLY A 163 -4.59 -4.23 -10.57
C GLY A 163 -4.45 -5.70 -10.92
N TYR A 164 -3.61 -6.42 -10.17
CA TYR A 164 -3.33 -7.84 -10.42
C TYR A 164 -4.19 -8.79 -9.59
N ASP A 165 -5.18 -8.29 -8.84
CA ASP A 165 -6.07 -9.12 -8.00
C ASP A 165 -6.72 -10.29 -8.76
N PRO A 166 -7.15 -10.15 -10.04
CA PRO A 166 -7.76 -11.23 -10.80
C PRO A 166 -6.83 -12.41 -11.12
N VAL A 167 -5.54 -12.25 -10.97
CA VAL A 167 -4.54 -13.31 -11.25
C VAL A 167 -3.70 -13.68 -10.04
N PHE A 168 -3.94 -13.10 -8.87
CA PHE A 168 -3.19 -13.42 -7.67
C PHE A 168 -3.99 -14.34 -6.75
N ILE A 169 -3.65 -15.62 -6.72
CA ILE A 169 -4.22 -16.62 -5.81
C ILE A 169 -3.55 -16.44 -4.45
N VAL A 170 -4.35 -16.20 -3.43
CA VAL A 170 -3.86 -16.02 -2.07
C VAL A 170 -3.47 -17.35 -1.46
N LYS A 171 -2.27 -17.41 -0.86
CA LYS A 171 -1.83 -18.60 -0.13
C LYS A 171 -2.83 -18.93 0.98
N ASP A 172 -3.13 -20.21 1.12
CA ASP A 172 -4.04 -20.80 2.12
C ASP A 172 -5.54 -20.54 1.86
N GLU A 173 -5.91 -19.63 0.94
CA GLU A 173 -7.32 -19.38 0.54
C GLU A 173 -7.72 -20.15 -0.73
N GLY A 174 -6.78 -20.37 -1.63
CA GLY A 174 -7.01 -21.12 -2.89
C GLY A 174 -7.86 -20.39 -3.94
N VAL A 175 -8.18 -19.12 -3.71
CA VAL A 175 -8.95 -18.25 -4.61
C VAL A 175 -8.16 -16.99 -4.94
N THR A 176 -8.54 -16.29 -6.02
CA THR A 176 -7.89 -15.03 -6.35
C THR A 176 -8.36 -13.91 -5.39
N MET A 177 -7.55 -12.87 -5.25
CA MET A 177 -7.98 -11.69 -4.49
C MET A 177 -9.25 -11.06 -5.06
N ALA A 178 -9.48 -11.19 -6.37
CA ALA A 178 -10.69 -10.66 -7.02
C ALA A 178 -11.94 -11.54 -6.81
N ASP A 179 -11.78 -12.78 -6.34
CA ASP A 179 -12.89 -13.64 -5.93
C ASP A 179 -13.32 -13.39 -4.46
N MET A 180 -12.50 -12.68 -3.68
CA MET A 180 -12.77 -12.39 -2.28
C MET A 180 -13.68 -11.18 -2.12
N SER A 181 -14.39 -11.13 -0.98
CA SER A 181 -15.03 -9.87 -0.53
C SER A 181 -13.96 -8.82 -0.17
N GLU A 182 -14.28 -7.53 -0.26
CA GLU A 182 -13.37 -6.46 0.16
C GLU A 182 -12.99 -6.60 1.64
N GLU A 183 -13.96 -7.00 2.48
CA GLU A 183 -13.73 -7.23 3.90
C GLU A 183 -12.69 -8.33 4.15
N ASP A 184 -12.82 -9.50 3.49
CA ASP A 184 -11.89 -10.61 3.68
C ASP A 184 -10.53 -10.29 3.08
N LYS A 185 -10.48 -9.67 1.89
CA LYS A 185 -9.24 -9.16 1.30
C LYS A 185 -8.53 -8.19 2.25
N ASN A 186 -9.25 -7.24 2.86
CA ASN A 186 -8.68 -6.24 3.76
C ASN A 186 -8.08 -6.86 5.03
N LYS A 187 -8.58 -8.01 5.50
CA LYS A 187 -8.02 -8.75 6.65
C LYS A 187 -6.62 -9.32 6.37
N ILE A 188 -6.36 -9.79 5.15
CA ILE A 188 -5.16 -10.56 4.82
C ILE A 188 -4.19 -9.84 3.87
N SER A 189 -4.64 -8.78 3.20
CA SER A 189 -3.86 -8.07 2.20
C SER A 189 -2.58 -7.44 2.77
N HIS A 190 -1.60 -7.24 1.90
CA HIS A 190 -0.36 -6.52 2.17
C HIS A 190 -0.61 -5.13 2.76
N ARG A 191 -1.56 -4.36 2.15
CA ARG A 191 -1.94 -3.02 2.64
C ARG A 191 -2.65 -3.10 3.98
N GLY A 192 -3.57 -4.05 4.18
CA GLY A 192 -4.24 -4.25 5.45
C GLY A 192 -3.27 -4.55 6.59
N LYS A 193 -2.27 -5.41 6.34
CA LYS A 193 -1.22 -5.72 7.32
C LYS A 193 -0.37 -4.49 7.66
N ALA A 194 0.09 -3.75 6.63
CA ALA A 194 0.89 -2.55 6.83
C ALA A 194 0.12 -1.46 7.60
N LEU A 195 -1.13 -1.19 7.21
CA LEU A 195 -1.94 -0.17 7.87
C LEU A 195 -2.23 -0.52 9.34
N ARG A 196 -2.58 -1.78 9.64
CA ARG A 196 -2.78 -2.19 11.05
C ARG A 196 -1.54 -1.96 11.92
N ASN A 197 -0.33 -2.11 11.37
CA ASN A 197 0.90 -1.77 12.09
C ASN A 197 1.01 -0.26 12.35
N VAL A 198 0.62 0.59 11.38
CA VAL A 198 0.57 2.05 11.55
C VAL A 198 -0.44 2.43 12.63
N LEU A 199 -1.67 1.89 12.58
CA LEU A 199 -2.72 2.16 13.57
C LEU A 199 -2.28 1.72 14.98
N LYS A 200 -1.67 0.55 15.10
CA LYS A 200 -1.10 0.08 16.37
C LYS A 200 -0.01 1.02 16.91
N PHE A 201 0.85 1.56 16.04
CA PHE A 201 1.86 2.55 16.43
C PHE A 201 1.20 3.83 16.95
N LEU A 202 0.13 4.29 16.29
CA LEU A 202 -0.65 5.47 16.69
C LEU A 202 -1.54 5.21 17.92
N LYS A 203 -1.63 3.97 18.39
CA LYS A 203 -2.47 3.55 19.53
C LYS A 203 -3.97 3.81 19.34
N VAL A 204 -4.45 3.61 18.14
CA VAL A 204 -5.87 3.71 17.74
C VAL A 204 -6.37 2.38 17.20
#